data_650296f178457c661964346247deb12e
#
_entry.id   650296f178457c661964346247deb12e
#
_cell.length_a   1.000
_cell.length_b   1.000
_cell.length_c   1.000
_cell.angle_alpha   90.00
_cell.angle_beta   90.00
_cell.angle_gamma   90.00
#
_symmetry.space_group_name_H-M   'P 1'
#
loop_
_entity.id
_entity.type
_entity.pdbx_description
1 polymer ?
#
loop_
_entity_poly.entity_id
_entity_poly.type
_entity_poly.pdbx_seq_one_letter_code
_entity_poly.pdbx_strand_id
1 'polypeptide(L)'
;MKIKCFLLVMALLTLSPAMVGSESCTDCHTDESIMKSLVEAPKPKGMSAGGLIGPAGPLTPVKPDTYYKRYHVDKALLTKDPHLLEGCTPCHKGDGKALDKDDAHKGVVKRPSADLKVCGKCHDDVTKPYETSLHSTLRGFTTKTSKRLGAKDEKAFMEKIFGQSCRSCHATCGDCHVSSPAVNGIRTGFIKGHAFVRKDEGKTCAVCHGGRVYPEFTGKNAASPDVHYQRGMSCTQCHKKAQLHGDGNAYRMMGEARGTPACRDCHKKGSEKKAVARLAHAKHDGRVTCYGCHVDGAYRTCSGCHDGKALSSKPGFILGADPSDKRVLTTLRQVPVARDSFLKAGITMEHFDAMPDYRAAPIHKIRRVTDRTRSCDICHVSRKDFLTKGSAIKGGSRANEDLIFKMAPLNME
;
A
#
# COMPACT_ATOMS: atom_id res chain seq x y z
N MET A 1 -73.50 -19.71 36.40
CA MET A 1 -72.17 -19.13 36.28
C MET A 1 -71.37 -19.98 35.24
N LYS A 2 -71.34 -19.57 33.99
CA LYS A 2 -70.71 -20.33 32.85
C LYS A 2 -69.35 -19.78 32.58
N ILE A 3 -68.30 -20.56 32.86
CA ILE A 3 -66.90 -20.22 32.53
C ILE A 3 -66.66 -20.70 31.12
N LYS A 4 -66.41 -19.76 30.22
CA LYS A 4 -65.93 -20.06 28.83
C LYS A 4 -64.44 -20.14 28.83
N CYS A 5 -63.92 -21.36 28.58
CA CYS A 5 -62.50 -21.60 28.31
C CYS A 5 -62.16 -21.10 26.90
N PHE A 6 -61.28 -20.07 26.82
CA PHE A 6 -60.74 -19.58 25.56
C PHE A 6 -59.45 -20.34 25.28
N LEU A 7 -59.48 -21.26 24.34
CA LEU A 7 -58.29 -21.93 23.80
C LEU A 7 -57.57 -20.95 22.84
N LEU A 8 -56.44 -20.45 23.31
CA LEU A 8 -55.52 -19.65 22.51
C LEU A 8 -54.66 -20.60 21.67
N VAL A 9 -54.97 -20.73 20.37
CA VAL A 9 -54.12 -21.48 19.44
C VAL A 9 -52.96 -20.56 19.06
N MET A 10 -51.80 -20.79 19.68
CA MET A 10 -50.53 -20.22 19.20
C MET A 10 -50.14 -20.89 17.86
N ALA A 11 -50.36 -20.22 16.77
CA ALA A 11 -49.76 -20.58 15.49
C ALA A 11 -48.25 -20.28 15.55
N LEU A 12 -47.45 -21.32 15.78
CA LEU A 12 -46.00 -21.25 15.51
C LEU A 12 -45.81 -21.05 14.01
N LEU A 13 -45.57 -19.81 13.61
CA LEU A 13 -44.98 -19.50 12.35
C LEU A 13 -43.52 -20.00 12.38
N THR A 14 -43.31 -21.22 11.91
CA THR A 14 -41.96 -21.68 11.52
C THR A 14 -41.53 -20.82 10.35
N LEU A 15 -40.72 -19.81 10.64
CA LEU A 15 -39.92 -19.16 9.58
C LEU A 15 -38.99 -20.25 9.03
N SER A 16 -39.40 -20.85 7.93
CA SER A 16 -38.48 -21.61 7.10
C SER A 16 -37.33 -20.67 6.70
N PRO A 17 -36.05 -21.05 6.90
CA PRO A 17 -34.96 -20.27 6.35
C PRO A 17 -35.22 -20.18 4.85
N ALA A 18 -35.32 -18.96 4.34
CA ALA A 18 -35.40 -18.72 2.91
C ALA A 18 -34.26 -19.52 2.26
N MET A 19 -34.60 -20.52 1.47
CA MET A 19 -33.63 -21.23 0.68
C MET A 19 -32.96 -20.20 -0.21
N VAL A 20 -31.70 -19.91 0.07
CA VAL A 20 -30.83 -19.19 -0.86
C VAL A 20 -30.95 -19.95 -2.19
N GLY A 21 -31.53 -19.32 -3.19
CA GLY A 21 -31.68 -19.96 -4.50
C GLY A 21 -30.30 -20.42 -4.95
N SER A 22 -30.11 -21.75 -5.06
CA SER A 22 -28.82 -22.30 -5.44
C SER A 22 -28.56 -21.85 -6.87
N GLU A 23 -27.61 -20.95 -7.06
CA GLU A 23 -27.14 -20.60 -8.38
C GLU A 23 -26.24 -21.73 -8.91
N SER A 24 -26.39 -22.09 -10.20
CA SER A 24 -25.55 -23.09 -10.88
C SER A 24 -24.06 -22.75 -10.82
N CYS A 25 -23.71 -21.49 -10.59
CA CYS A 25 -22.33 -21.04 -10.33
C CYS A 25 -21.68 -21.83 -9.19
N THR A 26 -22.42 -22.08 -8.10
CA THR A 26 -21.87 -22.77 -6.91
C THR A 26 -21.63 -24.25 -7.19
N ASP A 27 -22.44 -24.89 -8.06
CA ASP A 27 -22.32 -26.31 -8.36
C ASP A 27 -20.96 -26.63 -9.01
N CYS A 28 -20.51 -25.75 -9.91
CA CYS A 28 -19.20 -25.88 -10.55
C CYS A 28 -18.06 -25.29 -9.68
N HIS A 29 -18.21 -24.06 -9.19
CA HIS A 29 -17.11 -23.35 -8.55
C HIS A 29 -16.76 -23.85 -7.15
N THR A 30 -17.61 -24.66 -6.51
CA THR A 30 -17.29 -25.31 -5.23
C THR A 30 -16.87 -26.77 -5.37
N ASP A 31 -17.01 -27.37 -6.55
CA ASP A 31 -16.55 -28.72 -6.84
C ASP A 31 -15.14 -28.71 -7.41
N GLU A 32 -14.21 -29.29 -6.66
CA GLU A 32 -12.80 -29.32 -7.03
C GLU A 32 -12.56 -30.17 -8.29
N SER A 33 -13.32 -31.23 -8.49
CA SER A 33 -13.15 -32.16 -9.63
C SER A 33 -13.62 -31.53 -10.93
N ILE A 34 -14.77 -30.83 -10.88
CA ILE A 34 -15.29 -30.11 -12.03
C ILE A 34 -14.33 -28.97 -12.38
N MET A 35 -13.86 -28.21 -11.40
CA MET A 35 -12.92 -27.11 -11.65
C MET A 35 -11.59 -27.59 -12.23
N LYS A 36 -11.07 -28.73 -11.79
CA LYS A 36 -9.86 -29.32 -12.37
C LYS A 36 -10.05 -29.72 -13.83
N SER A 37 -11.22 -30.26 -14.18
CA SER A 37 -11.51 -30.70 -15.55
C SER A 37 -11.73 -29.57 -16.55
N LEU A 38 -12.29 -28.42 -16.07
CA LEU A 38 -12.68 -27.32 -16.93
C LEU A 38 -11.66 -26.15 -17.01
N VAL A 39 -10.73 -26.08 -16.06
CA VAL A 39 -9.78 -24.95 -15.99
C VAL A 39 -8.41 -25.35 -16.50
N GLU A 40 -8.07 -24.87 -17.68
CA GLU A 40 -6.74 -25.02 -18.25
C GLU A 40 -5.80 -23.89 -17.76
N ALA A 41 -4.57 -24.27 -17.40
CA ALA A 41 -3.53 -23.28 -17.12
C ALA A 41 -3.10 -22.60 -18.44
N PRO A 42 -2.98 -21.26 -18.45
CA PRO A 42 -2.52 -20.58 -19.66
C PRO A 42 -1.11 -21.06 -20.01
N LYS A 43 -0.88 -21.35 -21.29
CA LYS A 43 0.46 -21.64 -21.79
C LYS A 43 1.38 -20.45 -21.49
N PRO A 44 2.59 -20.66 -20.94
CA PRO A 44 3.49 -19.59 -20.66
C PRO A 44 3.83 -18.87 -21.99
N LYS A 45 3.34 -17.65 -22.15
CA LYS A 45 3.85 -16.74 -23.19
C LYS A 45 5.29 -16.48 -22.81
N GLY A 46 6.23 -16.75 -23.76
CA GLY A 46 7.67 -16.68 -23.54
C GLY A 46 8.07 -15.51 -22.64
N MET A 47 8.45 -15.82 -21.45
CA MET A 47 8.96 -14.82 -20.49
C MET A 47 10.40 -14.57 -20.86
N SER A 48 10.71 -13.34 -21.29
CA SER A 48 12.10 -12.88 -21.34
C SER A 48 12.72 -13.07 -19.95
N ALA A 49 14.00 -13.46 -19.91
CA ALA A 49 14.75 -13.94 -18.75
C ALA A 49 14.97 -12.92 -17.59
N GLY A 50 14.20 -11.86 -17.52
CA GLY A 50 14.09 -10.98 -16.37
C GLY A 50 13.02 -11.49 -15.42
N GLY A 51 13.38 -12.41 -14.54
CA GLY A 51 12.44 -12.98 -13.57
C GLY A 51 11.71 -11.91 -12.78
N LEU A 52 10.38 -11.95 -12.81
CA LEU A 52 9.53 -11.09 -12.00
C LEU A 52 9.79 -11.35 -10.53
N ILE A 53 10.35 -10.36 -9.84
CA ILE A 53 10.57 -10.40 -8.39
C ILE A 53 9.37 -9.74 -7.73
N GLY A 54 8.52 -10.52 -7.08
CA GLY A 54 7.46 -10.00 -6.23
C GLY A 54 7.98 -9.44 -4.90
N PRO A 55 7.16 -8.76 -4.13
CA PRO A 55 7.53 -8.16 -2.85
C PRO A 55 8.10 -9.15 -1.83
N ALA A 56 7.84 -10.43 -1.99
CA ALA A 56 8.29 -11.50 -1.09
C ALA A 56 9.44 -12.35 -1.67
N GLY A 57 9.98 -12.00 -2.84
CA GLY A 57 10.98 -12.79 -3.55
C GLY A 57 10.54 -13.17 -4.97
N PRO A 58 11.24 -14.08 -5.66
CA PRO A 58 10.85 -14.55 -6.98
C PRO A 58 9.41 -15.08 -6.96
N LEU A 59 8.60 -14.61 -7.92
CA LEU A 59 7.25 -15.13 -8.08
C LEU A 59 7.36 -16.56 -8.65
N THR A 60 7.03 -17.53 -7.84
CA THR A 60 6.92 -18.92 -8.31
C THR A 60 5.75 -19.00 -9.30
N PRO A 61 5.96 -19.51 -10.51
CA PRO A 61 4.86 -19.80 -11.42
C PRO A 61 3.84 -20.69 -10.72
N VAL A 62 2.57 -20.39 -10.89
CA VAL A 62 1.52 -21.27 -10.37
C VAL A 62 1.62 -22.59 -11.14
N LYS A 63 1.76 -23.68 -10.40
CA LYS A 63 1.82 -25.02 -11.00
C LYS A 63 0.53 -25.26 -11.80
N PRO A 64 0.63 -25.79 -13.03
CA PRO A 64 -0.54 -26.03 -13.88
C PRO A 64 -1.64 -26.83 -13.18
N ASP A 65 -1.27 -27.85 -12.42
CA ASP A 65 -2.15 -28.73 -11.67
C ASP A 65 -2.93 -28.06 -10.52
N THR A 66 -2.51 -26.85 -10.13
CA THR A 66 -3.16 -26.05 -9.08
C THR A 66 -3.82 -24.78 -9.60
N TYR A 67 -3.82 -24.57 -10.92
CA TYR A 67 -4.32 -23.34 -11.52
C TYR A 67 -5.83 -23.12 -11.28
N TYR A 68 -6.61 -24.21 -11.27
CA TYR A 68 -8.05 -24.21 -10.97
C TYR A 68 -8.38 -23.57 -9.61
N LYS A 69 -7.49 -23.66 -8.61
CA LYS A 69 -7.67 -23.07 -7.27
C LYS A 69 -7.88 -21.55 -7.29
N ARG A 70 -7.60 -20.90 -8.39
CA ARG A 70 -7.89 -19.47 -8.59
C ARG A 70 -9.37 -19.17 -8.75
N TYR A 71 -10.12 -20.13 -9.19
CA TYR A 71 -11.54 -20.03 -9.51
C TYR A 71 -12.40 -20.83 -8.55
N HIS A 72 -11.79 -21.72 -7.80
CA HIS A 72 -12.48 -22.54 -6.79
C HIS A 72 -12.85 -21.70 -5.58
N VAL A 73 -14.10 -21.79 -5.13
CA VAL A 73 -14.65 -21.16 -3.94
C VAL A 73 -14.81 -22.20 -2.84
N ASP A 74 -14.30 -21.93 -1.66
CA ASP A 74 -14.48 -22.83 -0.52
C ASP A 74 -15.95 -22.86 -0.10
N LYS A 75 -16.58 -24.04 -0.22
CA LYS A 75 -17.98 -24.27 0.10
C LYS A 75 -18.34 -23.79 1.53
N ALA A 76 -17.40 -23.89 2.47
CA ALA A 76 -17.61 -23.43 3.85
C ALA A 76 -17.78 -21.91 3.96
N LEU A 77 -17.40 -21.13 2.96
CA LEU A 77 -17.61 -19.67 2.94
C LEU A 77 -19.04 -19.31 2.57
N LEU A 78 -19.75 -20.15 1.78
CA LEU A 78 -21.09 -19.86 1.28
C LEU A 78 -22.12 -19.62 2.40
N THR A 79 -21.92 -20.25 3.56
CA THR A 79 -22.82 -20.13 4.71
C THR A 79 -22.31 -19.20 5.81
N LYS A 80 -21.05 -18.75 5.71
CA LYS A 80 -20.39 -17.97 6.76
C LYS A 80 -20.24 -16.49 6.44
N ASP A 81 -20.18 -16.16 5.16
CA ASP A 81 -19.98 -14.77 4.74
C ASP A 81 -21.28 -14.19 4.19
N PRO A 82 -21.79 -13.08 4.75
CA PRO A 82 -23.06 -12.47 4.33
C PRO A 82 -23.06 -12.05 2.85
N HIS A 83 -21.91 -11.75 2.25
CA HIS A 83 -21.84 -11.39 0.83
C HIS A 83 -22.15 -12.59 -0.07
N LEU A 84 -21.81 -13.80 0.36
CA LEU A 84 -22.05 -15.01 -0.42
C LEU A 84 -23.46 -15.54 -0.26
N LEU A 85 -24.20 -15.10 0.77
CA LEU A 85 -25.63 -15.40 0.92
C LEU A 85 -26.47 -14.69 -0.13
N GLU A 86 -26.00 -13.57 -0.69
CA GLU A 86 -26.66 -12.85 -1.77
C GLU A 86 -26.51 -13.52 -3.14
N GLY A 87 -25.71 -14.58 -3.25
CA GLY A 87 -25.36 -15.25 -4.49
C GLY A 87 -24.18 -14.62 -5.24
N CYS A 88 -23.90 -15.14 -6.43
CA CYS A 88 -22.74 -14.72 -7.23
C CYS A 88 -23.08 -13.60 -8.22
N THR A 89 -24.29 -13.70 -8.82
CA THR A 89 -24.72 -12.81 -9.91
C THR A 89 -24.93 -11.34 -9.53
N PRO A 90 -25.30 -10.96 -8.28
CA PRO A 90 -25.36 -9.56 -7.88
C PRO A 90 -24.04 -8.80 -8.07
N CYS A 91 -22.92 -9.50 -7.91
CA CYS A 91 -21.58 -8.95 -8.09
C CYS A 91 -21.01 -9.26 -9.48
N HIS A 92 -21.05 -10.53 -9.88
CA HIS A 92 -20.37 -11.02 -11.08
C HIS A 92 -21.21 -10.92 -12.36
N LYS A 93 -22.51 -10.71 -12.27
CA LYS A 93 -23.44 -10.84 -13.40
C LYS A 93 -23.38 -12.27 -13.96
N GLY A 94 -23.66 -12.45 -15.27
CA GLY A 94 -23.79 -13.77 -15.87
C GLY A 94 -25.19 -14.37 -15.67
N ASP A 95 -25.37 -15.62 -16.01
CA ASP A 95 -26.62 -16.36 -15.81
C ASP A 95 -26.44 -17.45 -14.76
N GLY A 96 -26.92 -17.20 -13.52
CA GLY A 96 -26.86 -18.14 -12.41
C GLY A 96 -27.79 -19.34 -12.53
N LYS A 97 -28.58 -19.46 -13.60
CA LYS A 97 -29.49 -20.57 -13.85
C LYS A 97 -29.00 -21.49 -14.97
N ALA A 98 -28.09 -20.99 -15.81
CA ALA A 98 -27.55 -21.76 -16.93
C ALA A 98 -26.65 -22.89 -16.40
N LEU A 99 -26.81 -24.08 -16.99
CA LEU A 99 -25.99 -25.26 -16.67
C LEU A 99 -24.79 -25.38 -17.61
N ASP A 100 -24.88 -24.82 -18.80
CA ASP A 100 -23.76 -24.78 -19.74
C ASP A 100 -22.77 -23.68 -19.32
N LYS A 101 -21.47 -24.01 -19.44
CA LYS A 101 -20.39 -23.12 -19.04
C LYS A 101 -20.39 -21.78 -19.80
N ASP A 102 -20.57 -21.84 -21.11
CA ASP A 102 -20.45 -20.64 -21.97
C ASP A 102 -21.67 -19.74 -21.77
N ASP A 103 -22.86 -20.29 -21.61
CA ASP A 103 -24.08 -19.54 -21.31
C ASP A 103 -24.00 -18.92 -19.91
N ALA A 104 -23.60 -19.67 -18.89
CA ALA A 104 -23.44 -19.18 -17.53
C ALA A 104 -22.45 -17.99 -17.44
N HIS A 105 -21.40 -18.01 -18.27
CA HIS A 105 -20.38 -16.96 -18.28
C HIS A 105 -20.63 -15.80 -19.23
N LYS A 106 -21.73 -15.83 -19.96
CA LYS A 106 -22.08 -14.73 -20.85
C LYS A 106 -22.35 -13.43 -20.06
N GLY A 107 -21.51 -12.44 -20.29
CA GLY A 107 -21.58 -11.16 -19.59
C GLY A 107 -21.00 -11.13 -18.16
N VAL A 108 -20.30 -12.20 -17.74
CA VAL A 108 -19.66 -12.23 -16.41
C VAL A 108 -18.60 -11.16 -16.26
N VAL A 109 -18.72 -10.40 -15.18
CA VAL A 109 -17.75 -9.39 -14.75
C VAL A 109 -16.70 -10.08 -13.87
N LYS A 110 -15.50 -10.29 -14.41
CA LYS A 110 -14.41 -10.99 -13.71
C LYS A 110 -13.90 -10.25 -12.47
N ARG A 111 -14.05 -8.92 -12.43
CA ARG A 111 -13.55 -8.07 -11.34
C ARG A 111 -14.58 -7.00 -10.97
N PRO A 112 -15.68 -7.39 -10.32
CA PRO A 112 -16.78 -6.47 -10.00
C PRO A 112 -16.36 -5.30 -9.10
N SER A 113 -15.35 -5.50 -8.23
CA SER A 113 -14.83 -4.44 -7.37
C SER A 113 -14.10 -3.29 -8.09
N ALA A 114 -13.90 -3.40 -9.41
CA ALA A 114 -13.40 -2.30 -10.23
C ALA A 114 -14.47 -1.20 -10.44
N ASP A 115 -15.74 -1.57 -10.36
CA ASP A 115 -16.85 -0.62 -10.32
C ASP A 115 -17.30 -0.41 -8.86
N LEU A 116 -17.02 0.78 -8.34
CA LEU A 116 -17.39 1.14 -6.96
C LEU A 116 -18.89 1.05 -6.70
N LYS A 117 -19.73 1.21 -7.74
CA LYS A 117 -21.18 1.11 -7.62
C LYS A 117 -21.65 -0.28 -7.18
N VAL A 118 -20.87 -1.32 -7.46
CA VAL A 118 -21.22 -2.68 -7.04
C VAL A 118 -21.19 -2.78 -5.51
N CYS A 119 -20.10 -2.35 -4.89
CA CYS A 119 -19.97 -2.34 -3.43
C CYS A 119 -20.84 -1.23 -2.81
N GLY A 120 -20.97 -0.11 -3.48
CA GLY A 120 -21.70 1.08 -3.04
C GLY A 120 -23.22 0.89 -2.90
N LYS A 121 -23.78 -0.19 -3.42
CA LYS A 121 -25.21 -0.53 -3.18
C LYS A 121 -25.51 -0.72 -1.69
N CYS A 122 -24.55 -1.25 -0.94
CA CYS A 122 -24.68 -1.51 0.50
C CYS A 122 -23.68 -0.71 1.36
N HIS A 123 -22.56 -0.26 0.77
CA HIS A 123 -21.44 0.39 1.47
C HIS A 123 -21.17 1.81 0.92
N ASP A 124 -22.20 2.60 0.73
CA ASP A 124 -22.09 3.94 0.13
C ASP A 124 -21.33 4.92 1.03
N ASP A 125 -21.41 4.74 2.36
CA ASP A 125 -20.64 5.49 3.36
C ASP A 125 -19.12 5.32 3.23
N VAL A 126 -18.67 4.23 2.60
CA VAL A 126 -17.26 3.92 2.37
C VAL A 126 -16.86 4.21 0.94
N THR A 127 -17.70 3.86 -0.04
CA THR A 127 -17.34 3.98 -1.45
C THR A 127 -17.30 5.43 -1.93
N LYS A 128 -18.22 6.28 -1.48
CA LYS A 128 -18.22 7.71 -1.82
C LYS A 128 -16.92 8.43 -1.42
N PRO A 129 -16.47 8.38 -0.15
CA PRO A 129 -15.19 8.98 0.22
C PRO A 129 -13.99 8.30 -0.44
N TYR A 130 -14.08 7.00 -0.77
CA TYR A 130 -13.00 6.27 -1.40
C TYR A 130 -12.68 6.77 -2.81
N GLU A 131 -13.66 7.24 -3.57
CA GLU A 131 -13.46 7.76 -4.94
C GLU A 131 -12.36 8.82 -5.03
N THR A 132 -12.25 9.66 -4.02
CA THR A 132 -11.26 10.74 -3.96
C THR A 132 -9.97 10.34 -3.23
N SER A 133 -9.93 9.17 -2.61
CA SER A 133 -8.79 8.72 -1.82
C SER A 133 -7.51 8.55 -2.65
N LEU A 134 -6.36 8.58 -1.98
CA LEU A 134 -5.07 8.34 -2.65
C LEU A 134 -4.92 6.89 -3.13
N HIS A 135 -5.60 5.93 -2.50
CA HIS A 135 -5.60 4.54 -2.96
C HIS A 135 -6.42 4.34 -4.23
N SER A 136 -7.52 5.08 -4.38
CA SER A 136 -8.33 5.06 -5.59
C SER A 136 -7.66 5.81 -6.74
N THR A 137 -7.16 7.01 -6.48
CA THR A 137 -6.72 7.94 -7.54
C THR A 137 -5.24 7.81 -7.90
N LEU A 138 -4.39 7.29 -7.00
CA LEU A 138 -2.93 7.27 -7.11
C LEU A 138 -2.29 8.64 -7.36
N ARG A 139 -2.99 9.73 -7.04
CA ARG A 139 -2.52 11.11 -7.29
C ARG A 139 -1.14 11.41 -6.71
N GLY A 140 -0.76 10.74 -5.61
CA GLY A 140 0.57 10.92 -5.02
C GLY A 140 1.73 10.59 -5.98
N PHE A 141 1.52 9.69 -6.94
CA PHE A 141 2.51 9.41 -7.99
C PHE A 141 2.53 10.50 -9.05
N THR A 142 1.35 10.82 -9.62
CA THR A 142 1.25 11.78 -10.71
C THR A 142 1.65 13.18 -10.27
N THR A 143 1.14 13.68 -9.15
CA THR A 143 1.47 15.02 -8.63
C THR A 143 2.97 15.29 -8.50
N LYS A 144 3.75 14.26 -8.11
CA LYS A 144 5.21 14.43 -7.98
C LYS A 144 5.93 14.31 -9.29
N THR A 145 5.51 13.39 -10.14
CA THR A 145 6.17 13.15 -11.41
C THR A 145 5.89 14.28 -12.40
N SER A 146 4.65 14.77 -12.47
CA SER A 146 4.23 15.86 -13.36
C SER A 146 5.08 17.13 -13.19
N LYS A 147 5.57 17.41 -11.97
CA LYS A 147 6.45 18.56 -11.74
C LYS A 147 7.80 18.48 -12.47
N ARG A 148 8.26 17.28 -12.79
CA ARG A 148 9.51 17.04 -13.53
C ARG A 148 9.32 16.90 -15.04
N LEU A 149 8.06 16.71 -15.47
CA LEU A 149 7.70 16.52 -16.87
C LEU A 149 7.32 17.85 -17.49
N GLY A 150 7.66 18.06 -18.77
CA GLY A 150 7.03 19.06 -19.60
C GLY A 150 5.66 18.58 -20.08
N ALA A 151 4.81 19.47 -20.56
CA ALA A 151 3.45 19.14 -21.02
C ALA A 151 3.41 18.00 -22.06
N LYS A 152 4.40 17.96 -22.96
CA LYS A 152 4.57 16.91 -23.98
C LYS A 152 4.82 15.54 -23.34
N ASP A 153 5.65 15.49 -22.32
CA ASP A 153 6.07 14.26 -21.66
C ASP A 153 5.02 13.72 -20.68
N GLU A 154 4.13 14.58 -20.17
CA GLU A 154 3.10 14.16 -19.22
C GLU A 154 2.14 13.13 -19.82
N LYS A 155 1.66 13.38 -21.06
CA LYS A 155 0.79 12.42 -21.76
C LYS A 155 1.53 11.09 -22.01
N ALA A 156 2.75 11.16 -22.52
CA ALA A 156 3.56 9.98 -22.79
C ALA A 156 3.86 9.18 -21.49
N PHE A 157 4.11 9.88 -20.38
CA PHE A 157 4.29 9.25 -19.07
C PHE A 157 3.03 8.53 -18.61
N MET A 158 1.88 9.16 -18.71
CA MET A 158 0.60 8.57 -18.28
C MET A 158 0.25 7.31 -19.09
N GLU A 159 0.50 7.32 -20.39
CA GLU A 159 0.18 6.20 -21.28
C GLU A 159 1.19 5.06 -21.19
N LYS A 160 2.50 5.36 -21.28
CA LYS A 160 3.57 4.35 -21.45
C LYS A 160 4.15 3.86 -20.13
N ILE A 161 4.20 4.70 -19.11
CA ILE A 161 4.82 4.38 -17.82
C ILE A 161 3.78 4.14 -16.74
N PHE A 162 2.96 5.15 -16.46
CA PHE A 162 1.98 5.07 -15.37
C PHE A 162 0.94 4.00 -15.65
N GLY A 163 0.32 4.02 -16.83
CA GLY A 163 -0.73 3.08 -17.22
C GLY A 163 -0.27 1.62 -17.27
N GLN A 164 0.97 1.39 -17.71
CA GLN A 164 1.50 0.04 -17.89
C GLN A 164 2.15 -0.54 -16.63
N SER A 165 2.76 0.29 -15.79
CA SER A 165 3.54 -0.17 -14.63
C SER A 165 2.99 0.32 -13.29
N CYS A 166 2.79 1.63 -13.11
CA CYS A 166 2.42 2.19 -11.81
C CYS A 166 0.97 1.92 -11.44
N ARG A 167 0.07 1.92 -12.42
CA ARG A 167 -1.37 1.68 -12.23
C ARG A 167 -1.69 0.27 -11.74
N SER A 168 -0.77 -0.68 -11.85
CA SER A 168 -0.96 -2.03 -11.30
C SER A 168 -1.18 -2.03 -9.78
N CYS A 169 -0.73 -0.99 -9.08
CA CYS A 169 -1.00 -0.78 -7.65
C CYS A 169 -2.29 -0.01 -7.37
N HIS A 170 -3.11 0.32 -8.39
CA HIS A 170 -4.42 0.93 -8.20
C HIS A 170 -5.33 -0.03 -7.46
N ALA A 171 -5.66 0.30 -6.21
CA ALA A 171 -6.45 -0.56 -5.36
C ALA A 171 -7.95 -0.39 -5.64
N THR A 172 -8.62 -1.51 -5.79
CA THR A 172 -10.09 -1.59 -5.70
C THR A 172 -10.46 -2.21 -4.36
N CYS A 173 -11.73 -2.14 -3.98
CA CYS A 173 -12.20 -2.76 -2.74
C CYS A 173 -11.78 -4.22 -2.65
N GLY A 174 -11.94 -4.99 -3.76
CA GLY A 174 -11.59 -6.40 -3.81
C GLY A 174 -10.12 -6.72 -3.65
N ASP A 175 -9.22 -5.79 -3.98
CA ASP A 175 -7.78 -6.02 -3.84
C ASP A 175 -7.34 -6.09 -2.38
N CYS A 176 -8.06 -5.41 -1.50
CA CYS A 176 -7.82 -5.45 -0.06
C CYS A 176 -8.75 -6.43 0.66
N HIS A 177 -10.00 -6.57 0.21
CA HIS A 177 -11.04 -7.29 0.97
C HIS A 177 -11.38 -8.68 0.42
N VAL A 178 -11.06 -8.99 -0.85
CA VAL A 178 -11.47 -10.25 -1.49
C VAL A 178 -10.29 -11.05 -2.01
N SER A 179 -9.46 -10.45 -2.85
CA SER A 179 -8.33 -11.16 -3.45
C SER A 179 -7.21 -10.20 -3.81
N SER A 180 -5.98 -10.67 -3.67
CA SER A 180 -4.79 -9.89 -3.97
C SER A 180 -4.78 -9.37 -5.41
N PRO A 181 -4.26 -8.15 -5.66
CA PRO A 181 -4.12 -7.62 -7.00
C PRO A 181 -3.20 -8.48 -7.86
N ALA A 182 -3.44 -8.46 -9.15
CA ALA A 182 -2.55 -9.07 -10.12
C ALA A 182 -1.44 -8.10 -10.52
N VAL A 183 -0.19 -8.52 -10.38
CA VAL A 183 0.97 -7.80 -10.89
C VAL A 183 1.45 -8.55 -12.13
N ASN A 184 1.47 -7.88 -13.28
CA ASN A 184 1.77 -8.50 -14.59
C ASN A 184 0.97 -9.77 -14.87
N GLY A 185 -0.32 -9.77 -14.52
CA GLY A 185 -1.20 -10.92 -14.69
C GLY A 185 -1.05 -12.03 -13.65
N ILE A 186 -0.09 -11.92 -12.73
CA ILE A 186 0.14 -12.90 -11.67
C ILE A 186 -0.47 -12.36 -10.36
N ARG A 187 -1.43 -13.11 -9.80
CA ARG A 187 -1.97 -12.81 -8.47
C ARG A 187 -0.97 -13.22 -7.40
N THR A 188 -0.75 -12.36 -6.43
CA THR A 188 0.25 -12.57 -5.39
C THR A 188 -0.22 -13.45 -4.23
N GLY A 189 -1.50 -13.83 -4.22
CA GLY A 189 -2.01 -14.97 -3.42
C GLY A 189 -2.05 -14.82 -1.92
N PHE A 190 -2.06 -13.59 -1.37
CA PHE A 190 -2.08 -13.41 0.08
C PHE A 190 -3.47 -13.50 0.71
N ILE A 191 -4.53 -13.26 -0.06
CA ILE A 191 -5.91 -13.34 0.40
C ILE A 191 -6.58 -14.49 -0.36
N LYS A 192 -7.32 -15.33 0.35
CA LYS A 192 -8.16 -16.35 -0.29
C LYS A 192 -9.30 -15.65 -1.01
N GLY A 193 -9.55 -16.04 -2.26
CA GLY A 193 -10.67 -15.54 -3.03
C GLY A 193 -11.99 -15.71 -2.28
N HIS A 194 -12.83 -14.69 -2.29
CA HIS A 194 -14.12 -14.64 -1.60
C HIS A 194 -14.09 -14.74 -0.08
N ALA A 195 -12.92 -14.67 0.55
CA ALA A 195 -12.81 -14.47 1.99
C ALA A 195 -12.75 -12.96 2.25
N PHE A 196 -13.89 -12.35 2.57
CA PHE A 196 -13.95 -10.91 2.82
C PHE A 196 -13.24 -10.55 4.12
N VAL A 197 -12.14 -9.81 4.02
CA VAL A 197 -11.27 -9.48 5.14
C VAL A 197 -11.67 -8.13 5.71
N ARG A 198 -11.89 -8.06 7.03
CA ARG A 198 -12.25 -6.83 7.74
C ARG A 198 -11.08 -6.19 8.49
N LYS A 199 -10.02 -6.94 8.74
CA LYS A 199 -8.86 -6.51 9.52
C LYS A 199 -7.63 -6.39 8.64
N ASP A 200 -6.67 -5.60 9.13
CA ASP A 200 -5.33 -5.56 8.56
C ASP A 200 -4.71 -6.94 8.56
N GLU A 201 -4.41 -7.36 7.38
CA GLU A 201 -3.48 -8.42 7.12
C GLU A 201 -2.21 -7.73 6.59
N GLY A 202 -1.15 -7.68 7.37
CA GLY A 202 0.11 -7.05 6.95
C GLY A 202 0.58 -7.56 5.58
N LYS A 203 0.27 -8.82 5.26
CA LYS A 203 0.48 -9.42 3.94
C LYS A 203 -0.38 -8.77 2.85
N THR A 204 -1.62 -8.36 3.16
CA THR A 204 -2.49 -7.64 2.22
C THR A 204 -1.87 -6.31 1.81
N CYS A 205 -1.45 -5.52 2.78
CA CYS A 205 -0.79 -4.24 2.52
C CYS A 205 0.54 -4.43 1.76
N ALA A 206 1.27 -5.50 2.09
CA ALA A 206 2.56 -5.82 1.49
C ALA A 206 2.50 -6.13 0.00
N VAL A 207 1.34 -6.45 -0.56
CA VAL A 207 1.19 -6.68 -2.01
C VAL A 207 1.67 -5.46 -2.81
N CYS A 208 1.29 -4.26 -2.39
CA CYS A 208 1.69 -3.01 -3.01
C CYS A 208 2.83 -2.31 -2.24
N HIS A 209 2.83 -2.42 -0.91
CA HIS A 209 3.82 -1.78 -0.04
C HIS A 209 5.04 -2.66 0.29
N GLY A 210 5.13 -3.86 -0.30
CA GLY A 210 6.19 -4.84 -0.01
C GLY A 210 7.57 -4.48 -0.57
N GLY A 211 7.64 -3.53 -1.50
CA GLY A 211 8.93 -3.06 -2.03
C GLY A 211 9.74 -2.26 -1.02
N ARG A 212 9.08 -1.55 -0.10
CA ARG A 212 9.73 -0.62 0.83
C ARG A 212 9.17 -0.69 2.25
N VAL A 213 7.91 -0.33 2.44
CA VAL A 213 7.31 -0.10 3.76
C VAL A 213 7.28 -1.38 4.59
N TYR A 214 6.81 -2.46 4.02
CA TYR A 214 6.69 -3.73 4.73
C TYR A 214 8.04 -4.30 5.16
N PRO A 215 9.09 -4.37 4.31
CA PRO A 215 10.42 -4.79 4.76
C PRO A 215 11.05 -3.89 5.82
N GLU A 216 10.83 -2.57 5.75
CA GLU A 216 11.31 -1.66 6.80
C GLU A 216 10.63 -1.95 8.14
N PHE A 217 9.31 -2.16 8.12
CA PHE A 217 8.52 -2.40 9.32
C PHE A 217 8.84 -3.75 9.96
N THR A 218 8.87 -4.82 9.15
CA THR A 218 9.10 -6.18 9.64
C THR A 218 10.57 -6.53 9.86
N GLY A 219 11.49 -5.69 9.42
CA GLY A 219 12.93 -5.98 9.44
C GLY A 219 13.37 -7.01 8.41
N LYS A 220 12.51 -7.39 7.46
CA LYS A 220 12.87 -8.35 6.41
C LYS A 220 13.98 -7.76 5.53
N ASN A 221 15.12 -8.40 5.53
CA ASN A 221 16.35 -7.94 4.86
C ASN A 221 17.01 -6.69 5.50
N ALA A 222 16.72 -6.41 6.77
CA ALA A 222 17.32 -5.35 7.55
C ALA A 222 17.84 -5.92 8.89
N ALA A 223 18.81 -5.25 9.50
CA ALA A 223 19.44 -5.71 10.75
C ALA A 223 18.46 -5.79 11.94
N SER A 224 17.32 -5.10 11.89
CA SER A 224 16.28 -5.17 12.92
C SER A 224 14.95 -4.60 12.42
N PRO A 225 13.82 -5.14 12.91
CA PRO A 225 12.49 -4.61 12.62
C PRO A 225 12.24 -3.27 13.34
N ASP A 226 11.16 -2.61 12.93
CA ASP A 226 10.61 -1.43 13.61
C ASP A 226 10.22 -1.76 15.05
N VAL A 227 10.41 -0.81 15.96
CA VAL A 227 10.10 -1.01 17.39
C VAL A 227 8.61 -1.27 17.66
N HIS A 228 7.73 -0.76 16.82
CA HIS A 228 6.29 -0.99 16.95
C HIS A 228 5.90 -2.38 16.46
N TYR A 229 6.53 -2.86 15.37
CA TYR A 229 6.38 -4.25 14.93
C TYR A 229 6.86 -5.25 15.97
N GLN A 230 8.01 -4.99 16.63
CA GLN A 230 8.51 -5.83 17.72
C GLN A 230 7.53 -5.95 18.90
N ARG A 231 6.64 -4.96 19.06
CA ARG A 231 5.57 -4.96 20.08
C ARG A 231 4.25 -5.52 19.58
N GLY A 232 4.22 -6.15 18.42
CA GLY A 232 3.03 -6.76 17.86
C GLY A 232 2.06 -5.78 17.23
N MET A 233 2.46 -4.53 16.96
CA MET A 233 1.61 -3.58 16.28
C MET A 233 1.48 -3.92 14.79
N SER A 234 0.28 -3.76 14.28
CA SER A 234 -0.06 -3.92 12.87
C SER A 234 -0.24 -2.56 12.17
N CYS A 235 -0.40 -2.60 10.84
CA CYS A 235 -0.55 -1.39 10.02
C CYS A 235 -1.77 -0.55 10.44
N THR A 236 -2.91 -1.19 10.67
CA THR A 236 -4.18 -0.50 10.98
C THR A 236 -4.27 0.05 12.40
N GLN A 237 -3.34 -0.30 13.27
CA GLN A 237 -3.24 0.36 14.57
C GLN A 237 -2.80 1.81 14.44
N CYS A 238 -2.01 2.13 13.40
CA CYS A 238 -1.61 3.49 13.05
C CYS A 238 -2.49 4.08 11.93
N HIS A 239 -2.70 3.32 10.84
CA HIS A 239 -3.45 3.77 9.66
C HIS A 239 -4.95 3.49 9.82
N LYS A 240 -5.75 4.53 10.00
CA LYS A 240 -7.18 4.42 10.30
C LYS A 240 -8.06 4.42 9.05
N LYS A 241 -9.35 4.03 9.22
CA LYS A 241 -10.37 3.94 8.15
C LYS A 241 -10.35 5.17 7.23
N ALA A 242 -10.38 6.38 7.79
CA ALA A 242 -10.42 7.62 7.02
C ALA A 242 -9.20 7.83 6.13
N GLN A 243 -8.01 7.36 6.55
CA GLN A 243 -6.82 7.44 5.70
C GLN A 243 -6.82 6.39 4.59
N LEU A 244 -7.33 5.18 4.87
CA LEU A 244 -7.35 4.08 3.92
C LEU A 244 -8.44 4.24 2.87
N HIS A 245 -9.64 4.65 3.30
CA HIS A 245 -10.79 4.80 2.42
C HIS A 245 -11.06 6.25 1.98
N GLY A 246 -10.30 7.23 2.52
CA GLY A 246 -10.57 8.64 2.29
C GLY A 246 -11.62 9.20 3.25
N ASP A 247 -11.77 10.51 3.18
CA ASP A 247 -12.74 11.32 3.93
C ASP A 247 -13.58 12.21 3.00
N GLY A 248 -13.58 11.92 1.70
CA GLY A 248 -14.24 12.69 0.66
C GLY A 248 -13.40 13.83 0.08
N ASN A 249 -12.27 14.18 0.70
CA ASN A 249 -11.39 15.22 0.20
C ASN A 249 -10.39 14.67 -0.83
N ALA A 250 -10.14 15.45 -1.88
CA ALA A 250 -9.26 15.08 -2.96
C ALA A 250 -7.82 15.54 -2.71
N TYR A 251 -7.10 14.85 -1.85
CA TYR A 251 -5.71 15.14 -1.56
C TYR A 251 -4.78 14.83 -2.74
N ARG A 252 -3.77 15.67 -2.94
CA ARG A 252 -2.77 15.49 -4.00
C ARG A 252 -1.65 14.53 -3.59
N MET A 253 -1.33 14.51 -2.27
CA MET A 253 -0.28 13.65 -1.74
C MET A 253 -0.57 13.29 -0.27
N MET A 254 0.08 12.24 0.20
CA MET A 254 -0.14 11.68 1.52
C MET A 254 0.07 12.68 2.68
N GLY A 255 1.03 13.58 2.60
CA GLY A 255 1.27 14.58 3.64
C GLY A 255 0.13 15.59 3.83
N GLU A 256 -0.80 15.70 2.87
CA GLU A 256 -1.99 16.55 2.94
C GLU A 256 -3.19 15.80 3.55
N ALA A 257 -3.16 14.45 3.51
CA ALA A 257 -4.30 13.63 3.91
C ALA A 257 -4.52 13.67 5.42
N ARG A 258 -5.76 13.91 5.83
CA ARG A 258 -6.17 13.85 7.23
C ARG A 258 -5.96 12.45 7.80
N GLY A 259 -5.69 12.37 9.10
CA GLY A 259 -5.48 11.09 9.78
C GLY A 259 -4.17 10.41 9.43
N THR A 260 -3.23 11.10 8.77
CA THR A 260 -1.85 10.62 8.64
C THR A 260 -1.26 10.47 10.05
N PRO A 261 -0.79 9.25 10.43
CA PRO A 261 -0.30 9.01 11.79
C PRO A 261 0.89 9.90 12.13
N ALA A 262 0.83 10.54 13.28
CA ALA A 262 1.93 11.31 13.84
C ALA A 262 2.45 10.66 15.13
N CYS A 263 3.75 10.76 15.37
CA CYS A 263 4.36 10.19 16.58
C CYS A 263 3.71 10.73 17.85
N ARG A 264 3.32 12.01 17.83
CA ARG A 264 2.69 12.73 18.95
C ARG A 264 1.24 12.30 19.26
N ASP A 265 0.61 11.53 18.39
CA ASP A 265 -0.72 10.97 18.67
C ASP A 265 -0.68 10.02 19.86
N CYS A 266 0.45 9.31 20.02
CA CYS A 266 0.68 8.36 21.10
C CYS A 266 1.79 8.80 22.06
N HIS A 267 2.88 9.40 21.55
CA HIS A 267 4.04 9.80 22.35
C HIS A 267 3.88 11.23 22.86
N LYS A 268 3.45 11.39 24.09
CA LYS A 268 3.26 12.72 24.70
C LYS A 268 4.60 13.32 25.12
N LYS A 269 4.72 14.66 25.04
CA LYS A 269 5.88 15.40 25.52
C LYS A 269 6.08 15.15 27.02
N GLY A 270 7.33 15.00 27.44
CA GLY A 270 7.67 14.84 28.84
C GLY A 270 7.40 13.45 29.45
N SER A 271 6.97 12.48 28.61
CA SER A 271 6.73 11.10 29.07
C SER A 271 8.01 10.26 29.19
N GLU A 272 9.17 10.82 28.86
CA GLU A 272 10.46 10.15 28.89
C GLU A 272 10.91 9.89 30.33
N LYS A 273 11.25 8.63 30.62
CA LYS A 273 11.69 8.20 31.97
C LYS A 273 13.09 8.75 32.33
N LYS A 274 13.99 8.86 31.33
CA LYS A 274 15.39 9.29 31.55
C LYS A 274 15.54 10.81 31.42
N ALA A 275 16.20 11.44 32.38
CA ALA A 275 16.43 12.89 32.38
C ALA A 275 17.15 13.38 31.11
N VAL A 276 18.19 12.66 30.66
CA VAL A 276 18.93 12.99 29.44
C VAL A 276 18.03 12.95 28.19
N ALA A 277 17.09 12.01 28.12
CA ALA A 277 16.15 11.95 27.01
C ALA A 277 15.15 13.13 27.03
N ARG A 278 14.65 13.48 28.21
CA ARG A 278 13.78 14.68 28.38
C ARG A 278 14.48 15.95 27.94
N LEU A 279 15.75 16.13 28.37
CA LEU A 279 16.54 17.28 27.97
C LEU A 279 16.79 17.32 26.47
N ALA A 280 17.18 16.18 25.87
CA ALA A 280 17.40 16.10 24.44
C ALA A 280 16.13 16.44 23.65
N HIS A 281 14.96 15.88 24.00
CA HIS A 281 13.69 16.21 23.36
C HIS A 281 13.33 17.68 23.52
N ALA A 282 13.51 18.26 24.72
CA ALA A 282 13.21 19.68 24.97
C ALA A 282 14.06 20.61 24.11
N LYS A 283 15.37 20.34 23.99
CA LYS A 283 16.31 21.15 23.19
C LYS A 283 16.08 21.06 21.68
N HIS A 284 15.56 19.94 21.18
CA HIS A 284 15.35 19.71 19.76
C HIS A 284 13.89 19.85 19.30
N ASP A 285 12.96 20.11 20.23
CA ASP A 285 11.54 20.28 19.90
C ASP A 285 11.33 21.43 18.90
N GLY A 286 10.57 21.17 17.85
CA GLY A 286 10.36 22.12 16.76
C GLY A 286 11.55 22.35 15.83
N ARG A 287 12.74 21.83 16.16
CA ARG A 287 13.98 22.00 15.36
C ARG A 287 14.39 20.71 14.63
N VAL A 288 14.06 19.57 15.20
CA VAL A 288 14.41 18.25 14.64
C VAL A 288 13.18 17.35 14.68
N THR A 289 12.84 16.72 13.56
CA THR A 289 11.75 15.74 13.54
C THR A 289 12.15 14.49 14.32
N CYS A 290 11.18 13.71 14.78
CA CYS A 290 11.44 12.42 15.44
C CYS A 290 12.31 11.49 14.56
N TYR A 291 12.12 11.53 13.25
CA TYR A 291 12.92 10.77 12.30
C TYR A 291 14.40 11.21 12.26
N GLY A 292 14.72 12.44 12.64
CA GLY A 292 16.11 12.92 12.69
C GLY A 292 16.98 12.11 13.63
N CYS A 293 16.42 11.65 14.73
CA CYS A 293 17.13 10.89 15.76
C CYS A 293 16.78 9.39 15.74
N HIS A 294 15.50 9.03 15.52
CA HIS A 294 14.99 7.67 15.68
C HIS A 294 15.04 6.80 14.43
N VAL A 295 15.72 7.27 13.39
CA VAL A 295 15.98 6.54 12.14
C VAL A 295 17.45 6.65 11.77
N ASP A 296 18.05 5.54 11.41
CA ASP A 296 19.41 5.47 10.88
C ASP A 296 19.59 4.34 9.86
N GLY A 297 20.80 4.25 9.30
CA GLY A 297 21.22 3.16 8.42
C GLY A 297 20.65 3.25 7.01
N ALA A 298 20.43 2.09 6.39
CA ALA A 298 20.02 1.96 5.01
C ALA A 298 18.56 1.59 4.85
N TYR A 299 18.00 1.88 3.68
CA TYR A 299 16.69 1.46 3.25
C TYR A 299 16.75 0.69 1.93
N ARG A 300 15.71 -0.06 1.63
CA ARG A 300 15.56 -0.69 0.32
C ARG A 300 15.08 0.34 -0.70
N THR A 301 15.76 0.39 -1.85
CA THR A 301 15.34 1.20 -3.00
C THR A 301 14.50 0.37 -3.97
N CYS A 302 13.60 1.04 -4.68
CA CYS A 302 12.83 0.43 -5.77
C CYS A 302 13.56 0.55 -7.13
N SER A 303 14.62 1.34 -7.23
CA SER A 303 15.29 1.68 -8.47
C SER A 303 15.85 0.47 -9.20
N GLY A 304 16.50 -0.45 -8.50
CA GLY A 304 17.09 -1.63 -9.10
C GLY A 304 16.10 -2.59 -9.78
N CYS A 305 14.81 -2.46 -9.47
CA CYS A 305 13.76 -3.30 -10.06
C CYS A 305 12.96 -2.56 -11.14
N HIS A 306 12.82 -1.24 -11.04
CA HIS A 306 11.88 -0.47 -11.87
C HIS A 306 12.54 0.36 -12.98
N ASP A 307 13.75 0.84 -12.80
CA ASP A 307 14.44 1.67 -13.81
C ASP A 307 15.70 1.05 -14.41
N GLY A 308 16.03 -0.17 -14.00
CA GLY A 308 17.08 -0.98 -14.64
C GLY A 308 18.52 -0.48 -14.47
N LYS A 309 18.72 0.67 -13.83
CA LYS A 309 20.01 1.17 -13.41
C LYS A 309 19.95 1.40 -11.92
N ALA A 310 20.53 0.48 -11.15
CA ALA A 310 20.76 0.71 -9.74
C ALA A 310 21.53 2.03 -9.63
N LEU A 311 20.93 3.00 -8.92
CA LEU A 311 21.70 4.14 -8.48
C LEU A 311 22.91 3.56 -7.74
N SER A 312 24.09 3.87 -8.21
CA SER A 312 25.35 3.24 -7.82
C SER A 312 25.75 3.44 -6.34
N SER A 313 24.99 4.24 -5.60
CA SER A 313 25.20 4.46 -4.16
C SER A 313 24.30 3.58 -3.32
N LYS A 314 24.83 2.96 -2.28
CA LYS A 314 24.02 2.29 -1.26
C LYS A 314 23.06 3.31 -0.65
N PRO A 315 21.74 3.14 -0.79
CA PRO A 315 20.80 4.11 -0.28
C PRO A 315 20.86 4.14 1.24
N GLY A 316 21.18 5.31 1.81
CA GLY A 316 21.21 5.58 3.23
C GLY A 316 20.23 6.69 3.59
N PHE A 317 19.72 6.63 4.83
CA PHE A 317 18.97 7.76 5.39
C PHE A 317 19.94 8.90 5.70
N ILE A 318 19.72 10.05 5.05
CA ILE A 318 20.54 11.24 5.19
C ILE A 318 19.76 12.34 5.91
N LEU A 319 20.45 13.18 6.67
CA LEU A 319 19.87 14.34 7.36
C LEU A 319 19.89 15.57 6.45
N GLY A 320 18.78 16.29 6.42
CA GLY A 320 18.67 17.53 5.66
C GLY A 320 17.51 18.39 6.12
N ALA A 321 17.35 19.55 5.49
CA ALA A 321 16.24 20.45 5.77
C ALA A 321 14.90 19.83 5.38
N ASP A 322 13.89 20.00 6.22
CA ASP A 322 12.54 19.57 5.86
C ASP A 322 12.04 20.38 4.66
N PRO A 323 11.50 19.74 3.62
CA PRO A 323 11.00 20.46 2.44
C PRO A 323 9.89 21.47 2.74
N SER A 324 9.13 21.28 3.80
CA SER A 324 8.02 22.16 4.22
C SER A 324 8.47 23.29 5.15
N ASP A 325 9.52 23.06 5.94
CA ASP A 325 10.14 24.08 6.80
C ASP A 325 11.67 23.89 6.85
N LYS A 326 12.38 24.72 6.13
CA LYS A 326 13.86 24.65 5.99
C LYS A 326 14.62 24.84 7.30
N ARG A 327 13.96 25.34 8.36
CA ARG A 327 14.54 25.50 9.70
C ARG A 327 14.52 24.20 10.50
N VAL A 328 13.79 23.20 10.03
CA VAL A 328 13.64 21.92 10.70
C VAL A 328 14.55 20.88 10.06
N LEU A 329 15.35 20.18 10.87
CA LEU A 329 16.16 19.07 10.45
C LEU A 329 15.31 17.79 10.41
N THR A 330 15.39 17.04 9.32
CA THR A 330 14.67 15.77 9.18
C THR A 330 15.54 14.70 8.50
N THR A 331 15.08 13.46 8.58
CA THR A 331 15.66 12.38 7.78
C THR A 331 15.03 12.36 6.39
N LEU A 332 15.89 12.36 5.41
CA LEU A 332 15.54 12.34 4.01
C LEU A 332 15.81 10.98 3.40
N ARG A 333 15.05 10.66 2.38
CA ARG A 333 15.17 9.48 1.52
C ARG A 333 15.28 9.92 0.08
N GLN A 334 16.15 9.26 -0.68
CA GLN A 334 16.25 9.46 -2.11
C GLN A 334 14.99 8.99 -2.85
N VAL A 335 14.54 9.77 -3.82
CA VAL A 335 13.47 9.41 -4.76
C VAL A 335 14.06 8.49 -5.82
N PRO A 336 13.42 7.36 -6.14
CA PRO A 336 13.96 6.37 -7.08
C PRO A 336 13.71 6.75 -8.54
N VAL A 337 14.01 7.99 -8.92
CA VAL A 337 13.88 8.51 -10.29
C VAL A 337 15.11 9.35 -10.59
N ALA A 338 15.94 8.87 -11.51
CA ALA A 338 17.08 9.58 -12.07
C ALA A 338 16.65 10.37 -13.32
N ARG A 339 17.47 11.31 -13.77
CA ARG A 339 17.18 12.15 -14.93
C ARG A 339 16.90 11.35 -16.21
N ASP A 340 17.50 10.18 -16.34
CA ASP A 340 17.41 9.28 -17.50
C ASP A 340 16.43 8.12 -17.33
N SER A 341 15.70 8.06 -16.20
CA SER A 341 14.84 6.91 -15.87
C SER A 341 13.82 6.56 -16.94
N PHE A 342 13.32 7.52 -17.68
CA PHE A 342 12.27 7.32 -18.68
C PHE A 342 12.72 7.55 -20.14
N LEU A 343 14.02 7.72 -20.39
CA LEU A 343 14.54 7.96 -21.74
C LEU A 343 14.17 6.86 -22.74
N LYS A 344 14.13 5.59 -22.31
CA LYS A 344 13.72 4.46 -23.17
C LYS A 344 12.27 4.58 -23.66
N ALA A 345 11.43 5.32 -22.94
CA ALA A 345 10.06 5.62 -23.33
C ALA A 345 9.93 6.93 -24.12
N GLY A 346 11.06 7.59 -24.42
CA GLY A 346 11.11 8.87 -25.10
C GLY A 346 10.76 10.07 -24.25
N ILE A 347 10.90 9.94 -22.91
CA ILE A 347 10.55 10.98 -21.93
C ILE A 347 11.84 11.55 -21.34
N THR A 348 12.03 12.87 -21.46
CA THR A 348 13.27 13.56 -21.09
C THR A 348 13.26 14.21 -19.72
N MET A 349 12.09 14.37 -19.10
CA MET A 349 11.91 15.10 -17.85
C MET A 349 12.53 16.50 -17.89
N GLU A 350 12.02 17.33 -18.77
CA GLU A 350 12.51 18.67 -19.10
C GLU A 350 12.69 19.56 -17.85
N HIS A 351 11.82 19.40 -16.86
CA HIS A 351 11.85 20.11 -15.59
C HIS A 351 12.42 19.27 -14.42
N PHE A 352 13.39 18.40 -14.72
CA PHE A 352 13.95 17.51 -13.68
C PHE A 352 14.40 18.25 -12.42
N ASP A 353 14.97 19.42 -12.59
CA ASP A 353 15.50 20.28 -11.52
C ASP A 353 14.41 21.05 -10.73
N ALA A 354 13.13 20.94 -11.12
CA ALA A 354 12.02 21.55 -10.38
C ALA A 354 11.76 20.91 -8.99
N MET A 355 12.38 19.75 -8.75
CA MET A 355 12.25 19.03 -7.46
C MET A 355 13.56 18.37 -7.07
N PRO A 356 13.87 18.32 -5.75
CA PRO A 356 15.03 17.58 -5.29
C PRO A 356 14.86 16.06 -5.45
N ASP A 357 15.98 15.35 -5.50
CA ASP A 357 16.03 13.88 -5.49
C ASP A 357 15.78 13.29 -4.12
N TYR A 358 15.82 14.10 -3.10
CA TYR A 358 15.54 13.70 -1.71
C TYR A 358 14.21 14.25 -1.25
N ARG A 359 13.58 13.55 -0.31
CA ARG A 359 12.34 14.00 0.33
C ARG A 359 12.25 13.50 1.76
N ALA A 360 11.58 14.25 2.60
CA ALA A 360 11.01 13.70 3.83
C ALA A 360 9.96 12.68 3.42
N ALA A 361 10.05 11.48 3.95
CA ALA A 361 9.08 10.42 3.68
C ALA A 361 8.80 9.68 4.97
N PRO A 362 7.58 9.18 5.16
CA PRO A 362 7.29 8.31 6.28
C PRO A 362 8.22 7.11 6.26
N ILE A 363 8.85 6.87 7.39
CA ILE A 363 9.83 5.82 7.57
C ILE A 363 9.27 4.81 8.56
N HIS A 364 9.29 3.52 8.18
CA HIS A 364 8.76 2.43 8.98
C HIS A 364 9.91 1.58 9.57
N LYS A 365 11.02 2.23 9.88
CA LYS A 365 12.17 1.63 10.55
C LYS A 365 12.53 2.47 11.78
N ILE A 366 11.55 2.62 12.66
CA ILE A 366 11.73 3.39 13.89
C ILE A 366 12.46 2.56 14.93
N ARG A 367 13.46 3.18 15.58
CA ARG A 367 14.25 2.55 16.63
C ARG A 367 14.35 3.47 17.82
N ARG A 368 14.24 2.86 19.01
CA ARG A 368 14.45 3.61 20.26
C ARG A 368 15.89 4.09 20.37
N VAL A 369 16.84 3.23 19.99
CA VAL A 369 18.27 3.49 20.05
C VAL A 369 18.84 3.40 18.64
N THR A 370 19.43 4.48 18.17
CA THR A 370 20.17 4.63 16.93
C THR A 370 21.54 5.21 17.24
N ASP A 371 22.45 5.27 16.30
CA ASP A 371 23.72 5.97 16.50
C ASP A 371 23.49 7.43 16.85
N ARG A 372 22.50 8.07 16.22
CA ARG A 372 22.12 9.47 16.45
C ARG A 372 21.52 9.74 17.82
N THR A 373 20.94 8.72 18.49
CA THR A 373 20.46 8.82 19.88
C THR A 373 21.52 8.45 20.91
N ARG A 374 22.61 7.77 20.49
CA ARG A 374 23.73 7.38 21.37
C ARG A 374 24.76 8.47 21.55
N SER A 375 25.03 9.23 20.47
CA SER A 375 26.04 10.28 20.50
C SER A 375 25.54 11.57 19.86
N CYS A 376 25.69 12.67 20.58
CA CYS A 376 25.44 14.02 20.08
C CYS A 376 26.41 14.40 18.96
N ASP A 377 27.60 13.81 18.94
CA ASP A 377 28.69 14.14 18.02
C ASP A 377 28.35 13.82 16.56
N ILE A 378 27.46 12.87 16.32
CA ILE A 378 26.99 12.53 14.97
C ILE A 378 26.43 13.77 14.26
N CYS A 379 25.70 14.61 14.97
CA CYS A 379 25.10 15.83 14.44
C CYS A 379 25.93 17.08 14.74
N HIS A 380 26.45 17.20 15.96
CA HIS A 380 27.09 18.43 16.43
C HIS A 380 28.57 18.56 16.04
N VAL A 381 29.24 17.43 15.78
CA VAL A 381 30.68 17.41 15.45
C VAL A 381 30.93 16.88 14.05
N SER A 382 30.65 15.59 13.81
CA SER A 382 31.09 14.93 12.59
C SER A 382 30.25 15.27 11.35
N ARG A 383 28.94 15.48 11.53
CA ARG A 383 27.96 15.77 10.47
C ARG A 383 27.99 14.78 9.29
N LYS A 384 28.55 13.60 9.48
CA LYS A 384 28.77 12.60 8.43
C LYS A 384 27.49 12.15 7.72
N ASP A 385 26.35 12.23 8.43
CA ASP A 385 25.05 11.83 7.93
C ASP A 385 24.28 12.99 7.24
N PHE A 386 24.86 14.18 7.16
CA PHE A 386 24.19 15.33 6.56
C PHE A 386 24.31 15.36 5.04
N LEU A 387 23.24 15.81 4.39
CA LEU A 387 23.27 16.15 2.98
C LEU A 387 24.20 17.35 2.76
N THR A 388 25.17 17.17 1.91
CA THR A 388 26.14 18.18 1.47
C THR A 388 26.20 18.21 -0.05
N LYS A 389 26.85 19.23 -0.63
CA LYS A 389 27.11 19.23 -2.09
C LYS A 389 27.92 18.00 -2.52
N GLY A 390 28.86 17.55 -1.71
CA GLY A 390 29.69 16.38 -2.01
C GLY A 390 28.98 15.03 -1.86
N SER A 391 27.95 14.95 -1.01
CA SER A 391 27.17 13.72 -0.81
C SER A 391 25.91 13.64 -1.67
N ALA A 392 25.60 14.70 -2.43
CA ALA A 392 24.50 14.71 -3.38
C ALA A 392 24.76 13.75 -4.55
N ILE A 393 23.68 13.25 -5.15
CA ILE A 393 23.75 12.30 -6.26
C ILE A 393 24.45 12.96 -7.46
N LYS A 394 25.46 12.29 -8.00
CA LYS A 394 26.13 12.76 -9.23
C LYS A 394 25.12 12.80 -10.38
N GLY A 395 25.00 13.95 -11.04
CA GLY A 395 24.00 14.17 -12.11
C GLY A 395 22.56 14.32 -11.58
N GLY A 396 22.39 14.43 -10.26
CA GLY A 396 21.12 14.67 -9.63
C GLY A 396 20.57 16.08 -9.85
N SER A 397 19.42 16.33 -9.25
CA SER A 397 18.73 17.62 -9.32
C SER A 397 19.51 18.72 -8.60
N ARG A 398 19.60 19.90 -9.22
CA ARG A 398 20.11 21.11 -8.58
C ARG A 398 19.31 21.54 -7.36
N ALA A 399 18.00 21.25 -7.34
CA ALA A 399 17.15 21.51 -6.18
C ALA A 399 17.54 20.74 -4.91
N ASN A 400 18.50 19.79 -4.98
CA ASN A 400 19.06 19.14 -3.79
C ASN A 400 19.75 20.16 -2.85
N GLU A 401 20.27 21.25 -3.40
CA GLU A 401 20.92 22.30 -2.59
C GLU A 401 19.95 22.96 -1.60
N ASP A 402 18.66 23.01 -1.93
CA ASP A 402 17.61 23.56 -1.07
C ASP A 402 17.36 22.71 0.20
N LEU A 403 17.84 21.46 0.20
CA LEU A 403 17.71 20.55 1.31
C LEU A 403 18.96 20.47 2.19
N ILE A 404 20.02 21.19 1.85
CA ILE A 404 21.22 21.26 2.69
C ILE A 404 20.86 22.07 3.94
N PHE A 405 20.91 21.41 5.10
CA PHE A 405 20.55 22.03 6.37
C PHE A 405 21.65 22.99 6.84
N LYS A 406 21.27 24.26 7.05
CA LYS A 406 22.16 25.28 7.60
C LYS A 406 22.01 25.31 9.11
N MET A 407 22.93 24.70 9.84
CA MET A 407 22.97 24.82 11.29
C MET A 407 23.40 26.24 11.68
N ALA A 408 22.65 26.84 12.59
CA ALA A 408 23.15 28.02 13.30
C ALA A 408 24.46 27.67 14.06
N PRO A 409 25.39 28.60 14.19
CA PRO A 409 26.55 28.40 15.07
C PRO A 409 26.06 27.97 16.47
N LEU A 410 26.74 27.02 17.08
CA LEU A 410 26.52 26.73 18.49
C LEU A 410 27.02 27.95 19.28
N ASN A 411 26.13 28.79 19.77
CA ASN A 411 26.47 29.71 20.83
C ASN A 411 26.71 28.81 22.05
N MET A 412 27.97 28.54 22.34
CA MET A 412 28.39 27.93 23.59
C MET A 412 28.41 29.04 24.64
N GLU A 413 27.23 29.39 25.15
CA GLU A 413 27.06 30.08 26.40
C GLU A 413 26.69 29.08 27.49
#